data_89973777dd27e1f0d874702cb72e5d16
#
_entry.id   89973777dd27e1f0d874702cb72e5d16
#
_cell.length_a   1.000
_cell.length_b   1.000
_cell.length_c   1.000
_cell.angle_alpha   90.00
_cell.angle_beta   90.00
_cell.angle_gamma   90.00
#
_symmetry.space_group_name_H-M   'P 1'
#
loop_
_entity.id
_entity.type
_entity.pdbx_description
1 polymer ?
#
loop_
_entity_poly.entity_id
_entity_poly.type
_entity_poly.pdbx_seq_one_letter_code
_entity_poly.pdbx_strand_id
1 'polypeptide(L)'
;MESCYGTRSFPQLIDLPGAWHGNQFSDESEYVYNLSSQEVALGLDGDLICRQNFPLPTVGKSLDRIRLDVHEGKGFGLVRGINPLDYPAEDLTMMYLGVQSYIANLRGRQDEKGNMLVHIVADNSSNLSSQHHRHSTSEITFYNEESGDIVSWLTRSTAASGGRCIIASGYAVYNILNRHHPASIRQLSQPKWVFAKIMLNFGRVPLIGNAIHPRPAHLPRISMKQLKALEDIERAARKVQLEIETKPGDIHFINNLFILHKRDSFKNGDGVGEKRQLVRMRLRDDELGWNLPESLRKEWTDAFGAGLDKLWHVDPMPEGYFPLRSYPN
;
A
#
# COMPACT_ATOMS: atom_id res chain seq x y z
N MET A 1 -27.76 18.19 -23.97
CA MET A 1 -26.86 18.20 -22.82
C MET A 1 -25.46 18.05 -23.37
N GLU A 2 -24.82 19.16 -23.68
CA GLU A 2 -23.46 19.22 -24.21
C GLU A 2 -22.48 18.91 -23.06
N SER A 3 -21.57 17.98 -23.32
CA SER A 3 -20.60 17.50 -22.36
C SER A 3 -19.59 18.61 -22.05
N CYS A 4 -19.64 19.18 -20.87
CA CYS A 4 -18.60 20.05 -20.30
C CYS A 4 -17.30 19.29 -19.95
N TYR A 5 -16.82 18.43 -20.82
CA TYR A 5 -15.47 17.90 -20.72
C TYR A 5 -14.56 18.72 -21.62
N GLY A 6 -14.18 19.90 -21.11
CA GLY A 6 -13.06 20.64 -21.69
C GLY A 6 -11.87 19.70 -21.80
N THR A 7 -11.18 19.72 -22.93
CA THR A 7 -9.92 19.02 -23.17
C THR A 7 -8.89 19.48 -22.13
N ARG A 8 -8.87 18.84 -20.96
CA ARG A 8 -7.79 19.05 -19.99
C ARG A 8 -6.50 18.58 -20.65
N SER A 9 -5.62 19.50 -20.98
CA SER A 9 -4.28 19.14 -21.42
C SER A 9 -3.56 18.46 -20.26
N PHE A 10 -3.07 17.24 -20.49
CA PHE A 10 -2.22 16.58 -19.54
C PHE A 10 -0.87 17.30 -19.47
N PRO A 11 -0.24 17.42 -18.28
CA PRO A 11 1.09 17.99 -18.18
C PRO A 11 2.07 17.16 -19.01
N GLN A 12 2.97 17.83 -19.73
CA GLN A 12 3.97 17.14 -20.54
C GLN A 12 5.00 16.41 -19.68
N LEU A 13 5.28 16.95 -18.51
CA LEU A 13 6.20 16.40 -17.52
C LEU A 13 5.64 16.67 -16.13
N ILE A 14 5.79 15.72 -15.23
CA ILE A 14 5.60 15.92 -13.79
C ILE A 14 7.00 16.03 -13.20
N ASP A 15 7.34 17.20 -12.69
CA ASP A 15 8.60 17.51 -12.01
C ASP A 15 8.29 17.79 -10.53
N LEU A 16 8.12 16.73 -9.77
CA LEU A 16 7.81 16.74 -8.33
C LEU A 16 8.74 15.75 -7.61
N PRO A 17 9.00 15.93 -6.31
CA PRO A 17 9.85 15.01 -5.52
C PRO A 17 9.43 13.53 -5.61
N GLY A 18 8.15 13.27 -5.85
CA GLY A 18 7.64 11.92 -6.07
C GLY A 18 7.93 11.32 -7.46
N ALA A 19 8.49 12.06 -8.42
CA ALA A 19 8.77 11.61 -9.79
C ALA A 19 10.16 10.96 -9.94
N TRP A 20 10.53 10.12 -9.01
CA TRP A 20 11.83 9.47 -8.93
C TRP A 20 11.92 8.18 -9.77
N HIS A 21 13.15 7.78 -10.05
CA HIS A 21 13.55 6.47 -10.55
C HIS A 21 14.31 5.71 -9.46
N GLY A 22 14.09 4.41 -9.33
CA GLY A 22 14.69 3.60 -8.25
C GLY A 22 16.20 3.67 -8.15
N ASN A 23 16.91 3.83 -9.29
CA ASN A 23 18.36 3.98 -9.33
C ASN A 23 18.89 5.33 -8.79
N GLN A 24 18.03 6.26 -8.42
CA GLN A 24 18.43 7.50 -7.75
C GLN A 24 18.68 7.28 -6.24
N PHE A 25 18.17 6.18 -5.67
CA PHE A 25 18.43 5.80 -4.29
C PHE A 25 19.63 4.85 -4.25
N SER A 26 20.78 5.38 -3.94
CA SER A 26 22.04 4.63 -3.87
C SER A 26 22.32 4.07 -2.47
N ASP A 27 21.71 4.67 -1.45
CA ASP A 27 21.87 4.30 -0.04
C ASP A 27 20.51 4.16 0.64
N GLU A 28 20.32 3.09 1.39
CA GLU A 28 19.09 2.85 2.18
C GLU A 28 18.82 3.98 3.19
N SER A 29 19.83 4.70 3.68
CA SER A 29 19.67 5.82 4.61
C SER A 29 18.83 6.98 4.05
N GLU A 30 18.66 7.05 2.74
CA GLU A 30 17.80 8.05 2.09
C GLU A 30 16.31 7.83 2.34
N TYR A 31 15.90 6.61 2.75
CA TYR A 31 14.50 6.25 3.00
C TYR A 31 14.28 5.35 4.21
N VAL A 32 15.34 4.83 4.85
CA VAL A 32 15.26 4.00 6.06
C VAL A 32 15.65 4.83 7.28
N TYR A 33 14.79 4.83 8.29
CA TYR A 33 15.14 5.31 9.62
C TYR A 33 15.32 4.13 10.57
N ASN A 34 16.49 4.03 11.22
CA ASN A 34 16.79 2.98 12.19
C ASN A 34 16.44 3.46 13.61
N LEU A 35 15.56 2.72 14.30
CA LEU A 35 15.25 2.94 15.71
C LEU A 35 16.43 2.50 16.58
N SER A 36 16.71 3.27 17.63
CA SER A 36 17.62 2.85 18.69
C SER A 36 16.91 1.97 19.73
N SER A 37 17.64 1.12 20.44
CA SER A 37 17.09 0.17 21.42
C SER A 37 16.43 0.80 22.66
N GLN A 38 16.49 2.13 22.83
CA GLN A 38 15.91 2.84 24.00
C GLN A 38 14.47 3.33 23.78
N GLU A 39 13.86 3.09 22.63
CA GLU A 39 12.65 3.81 22.19
C GLU A 39 11.36 2.97 22.22
N VAL A 40 11.28 1.96 23.10
CA VAL A 40 10.13 1.04 23.14
C VAL A 40 9.54 0.89 24.53
N ALA A 41 8.26 1.22 24.74
CA ALA A 41 7.20 0.59 25.55
C ALA A 41 6.04 1.53 25.96
N LEU A 42 4.78 1.04 25.95
CA LEU A 42 3.71 1.23 26.97
C LEU A 42 2.37 0.69 26.47
N GLY A 43 1.64 -0.08 27.32
CA GLY A 43 0.36 -0.70 26.98
C GLY A 43 -0.83 0.27 27.00
N LEU A 44 -1.53 0.42 25.85
CA LEU A 44 -2.75 1.21 25.66
C LEU A 44 -3.72 0.49 24.71
N ASP A 45 -5.02 0.78 24.82
CA ASP A 45 -6.01 0.35 23.84
C ASP A 45 -5.67 0.90 22.44
N GLY A 46 -5.74 0.07 21.42
CA GLY A 46 -5.34 0.41 20.04
C GLY A 46 -6.08 1.62 19.47
N ASP A 47 -7.33 1.86 19.86
CA ASP A 47 -8.10 3.03 19.43
C ASP A 47 -7.62 4.34 20.07
N LEU A 48 -7.04 4.23 21.25
CA LEU A 48 -6.57 5.38 22.01
C LEU A 48 -5.13 5.78 21.70
N ILE A 49 -4.35 4.90 21.05
CA ILE A 49 -2.96 5.19 20.73
C ILE A 49 -2.89 6.34 19.73
N CYS A 50 -2.33 7.45 20.17
CA CYS A 50 -2.13 8.64 19.37
C CYS A 50 -0.78 9.29 19.71
N ARG A 51 -0.36 10.26 18.92
CA ARG A 51 0.91 10.98 19.11
C ARG A 51 1.05 11.59 20.50
N GLN A 52 -0.06 12.04 21.12
CA GLN A 52 -0.06 12.71 22.40
C GLN A 52 0.20 11.76 23.58
N ASN A 53 -0.27 10.53 23.50
CA ASN A 53 -0.12 9.53 24.57
C ASN A 53 0.92 8.45 24.28
N PHE A 54 1.55 8.51 23.12
CA PHE A 54 2.68 7.66 22.74
C PHE A 54 3.89 8.56 22.41
N PRO A 55 4.48 9.25 23.41
CA PRO A 55 5.54 10.21 23.16
C PRO A 55 6.84 9.51 22.73
N LEU A 56 7.39 9.93 21.60
CA LEU A 56 8.66 9.49 21.04
C LEU A 56 9.62 10.68 20.96
N PRO A 57 10.20 11.15 22.08
CA PRO A 57 10.91 12.42 22.13
C PRO A 57 12.15 12.49 21.24
N THR A 58 12.80 11.37 21.02
CA THR A 58 14.00 11.28 20.18
C THR A 58 13.65 11.03 18.73
N VAL A 59 12.80 10.04 18.48
CA VAL A 59 12.42 9.57 17.12
C VAL A 59 11.39 10.49 16.47
N GLY A 60 10.56 11.16 17.25
CA GLY A 60 9.41 11.92 16.74
C GLY A 60 9.78 12.91 15.63
N LYS A 61 10.92 13.62 15.75
CA LYS A 61 11.40 14.54 14.69
C LYS A 61 11.74 13.82 13.38
N SER A 62 12.26 12.62 13.47
CA SER A 62 12.58 11.81 12.29
C SER A 62 11.31 11.25 11.66
N LEU A 63 10.33 10.84 12.47
CA LEU A 63 9.02 10.43 12.01
C LEU A 63 8.25 11.58 11.35
N ASP A 64 8.37 12.82 11.85
CA ASP A 64 7.82 14.01 11.21
C ASP A 64 8.41 14.23 9.81
N ARG A 65 9.71 13.98 9.64
CA ARG A 65 10.35 14.03 8.31
C ARG A 65 9.80 12.93 7.39
N ILE A 66 9.66 11.70 7.90
CA ILE A 66 9.05 10.60 7.14
C ILE A 66 7.60 10.95 6.77
N ARG A 67 6.83 11.57 7.67
CA ARG A 67 5.46 12.04 7.36
C ARG A 67 5.46 12.95 6.16
N LEU A 68 6.30 13.98 6.13
CA LEU A 68 6.40 14.91 4.99
C LEU A 68 6.87 14.19 3.71
N ASP A 69 7.87 13.32 3.82
CA ASP A 69 8.36 12.53 2.69
C ASP A 69 7.28 11.65 2.07
N VAL A 70 6.43 11.04 2.90
CA VAL A 70 5.35 10.16 2.45
C VAL A 70 4.21 10.96 1.81
N HIS A 71 3.83 12.11 2.38
CA HIS A 71 2.69 12.88 1.89
C HIS A 71 3.02 13.81 0.72
N GLU A 72 4.17 14.50 0.78
CA GLU A 72 4.54 15.59 -0.15
C GLU A 72 5.85 15.35 -0.88
N GLY A 73 6.68 14.44 -0.37
CA GLY A 73 8.01 14.16 -0.90
C GLY A 73 8.06 12.98 -1.85
N LYS A 74 8.99 12.07 -1.60
CA LYS A 74 9.22 10.85 -2.42
C LYS A 74 8.10 9.82 -2.36
N GLY A 75 7.17 9.94 -1.42
CA GLY A 75 5.96 9.11 -1.31
C GLY A 75 6.14 7.81 -0.53
N PHE A 76 7.29 7.58 0.08
CA PHE A 76 7.49 6.40 0.92
C PHE A 76 8.54 6.64 2.00
N GLY A 77 8.49 5.80 3.03
CA GLY A 77 9.47 5.76 4.11
C GLY A 77 9.46 4.40 4.80
N LEU A 78 10.56 4.08 5.44
CA LEU A 78 10.76 2.82 6.15
C LEU A 78 11.36 3.11 7.52
N VAL A 79 10.75 2.54 8.56
CA VAL A 79 11.26 2.52 9.93
C VAL A 79 11.76 1.13 10.23
N ARG A 80 12.99 1.02 10.72
CA ARG A 80 13.69 -0.23 11.03
C ARG A 80 14.26 -0.18 12.44
N GLY A 81 14.52 -1.32 13.06
CA GLY A 81 15.19 -1.43 14.37
C GLY A 81 14.38 -2.16 15.44
N ILE A 82 13.12 -2.54 15.15
CA ILE A 82 12.35 -3.41 16.03
C ILE A 82 12.74 -4.86 15.71
N ASN A 83 13.06 -5.65 16.74
CA ASN A 83 13.21 -7.10 16.57
C ASN A 83 11.91 -7.79 17.02
N PRO A 84 11.12 -8.38 16.10
CA PRO A 84 9.83 -8.97 16.44
C PRO A 84 9.89 -10.15 17.41
N LEU A 85 11.06 -10.76 17.57
CA LEU A 85 11.24 -11.90 18.50
C LEU A 85 11.35 -11.46 19.96
N ASP A 86 11.62 -10.18 20.22
CA ASP A 86 11.80 -9.65 21.57
C ASP A 86 10.48 -9.27 22.23
N TYR A 87 9.37 -9.28 21.49
CA TYR A 87 8.08 -8.73 21.92
C TYR A 87 6.93 -9.65 21.59
N PRO A 88 5.92 -9.76 22.48
CA PRO A 88 4.67 -10.43 22.16
C PRO A 88 3.90 -9.65 21.07
N ALA A 89 2.94 -10.31 20.45
CA ALA A 89 2.18 -9.77 19.34
C ALA A 89 1.44 -8.46 19.68
N GLU A 90 0.96 -8.33 20.91
CA GLU A 90 0.27 -7.15 21.43
C GLU A 90 1.21 -5.95 21.48
N ASP A 91 2.40 -6.11 22.07
CA ASP A 91 3.39 -5.04 22.20
C ASP A 91 3.90 -4.59 20.84
N LEU A 92 4.17 -5.55 19.92
CA LEU A 92 4.52 -5.24 18.54
C LEU A 92 3.45 -4.42 17.83
N THR A 93 2.19 -4.77 18.07
CA THR A 93 1.06 -4.05 17.48
C THR A 93 0.98 -2.64 18.07
N MET A 94 1.13 -2.49 19.38
CA MET A 94 1.12 -1.18 20.03
C MET A 94 2.28 -0.29 19.54
N MET A 95 3.49 -0.83 19.41
CA MET A 95 4.63 -0.11 18.83
C MET A 95 4.34 0.35 17.41
N TYR A 96 3.77 -0.54 16.59
CA TYR A 96 3.38 -0.21 15.23
C TYR A 96 2.35 0.92 15.20
N LEU A 97 1.33 0.89 16.06
CA LEU A 97 0.31 1.93 16.16
C LEU A 97 0.91 3.26 16.67
N GLY A 98 1.83 3.19 17.62
CA GLY A 98 2.53 4.36 18.17
C GLY A 98 3.37 5.06 17.11
N VAL A 99 4.24 4.32 16.40
CA VAL A 99 5.05 4.85 15.29
C VAL A 99 4.14 5.41 14.19
N GLN A 100 3.09 4.68 13.83
CA GLN A 100 2.15 5.06 12.78
C GLN A 100 1.44 6.38 13.11
N SER A 101 1.13 6.66 14.39
CA SER A 101 0.43 7.88 14.80
C SER A 101 1.19 9.19 14.50
N TYR A 102 2.50 9.09 14.23
CA TYR A 102 3.32 10.21 13.76
C TYR A 102 3.25 10.45 12.25
N ILE A 103 2.81 9.45 11.50
CA ILE A 103 2.74 9.52 10.03
C ILE A 103 1.35 9.93 9.55
N ALA A 104 0.31 9.47 10.25
CA ALA A 104 -1.07 9.79 9.94
C ALA A 104 -1.95 9.59 11.18
N ASN A 105 -2.97 10.42 11.35
CA ASN A 105 -3.82 10.41 12.54
C ASN A 105 -5.11 9.59 12.38
N LEU A 106 -5.46 9.20 11.16
CA LEU A 106 -6.66 8.40 10.89
C LEU A 106 -6.28 6.99 10.44
N ARG A 107 -6.90 5.99 11.07
CA ARG A 107 -6.77 4.57 10.74
C ARG A 107 -8.05 4.08 10.09
N GLY A 108 -7.93 3.45 8.92
CA GLY A 108 -9.06 2.99 8.13
C GLY A 108 -9.38 1.53 8.33
N ARG A 109 -10.68 1.21 8.40
CA ARG A 109 -11.16 -0.16 8.38
C ARG A 109 -10.74 -0.85 7.08
N GLN A 110 -10.41 -2.13 7.19
CA GLN A 110 -10.00 -2.94 6.04
C GLN A 110 -11.21 -3.55 5.29
N ASP A 111 -12.34 -3.69 5.99
CA ASP A 111 -13.57 -4.29 5.47
C ASP A 111 -14.82 -3.76 6.20
N GLU A 112 -15.99 -4.24 5.80
CA GLU A 112 -17.29 -3.87 6.38
C GLU A 112 -17.50 -4.43 7.79
N LYS A 113 -16.72 -5.43 8.21
CA LYS A 113 -16.78 -6.00 9.56
C LYS A 113 -16.03 -5.17 10.60
N GLY A 114 -15.34 -4.14 10.20
CA GLY A 114 -14.61 -3.25 11.11
C GLY A 114 -13.17 -3.68 11.38
N ASN A 115 -12.63 -4.66 10.67
CA ASN A 115 -11.25 -5.08 10.86
C ASN A 115 -10.27 -3.94 10.58
N MET A 116 -9.44 -3.60 11.57
CA MET A 116 -8.46 -2.52 11.46
C MET A 116 -7.10 -3.01 10.94
N LEU A 117 -6.78 -4.27 11.15
CA LEU A 117 -5.52 -4.90 10.74
C LEU A 117 -5.79 -6.04 9.75
N VAL A 118 -4.93 -6.18 8.75
CA VAL A 118 -4.91 -7.36 7.87
C VAL A 118 -3.62 -8.11 8.10
N HIS A 119 -3.74 -9.34 8.59
CA HIS A 119 -2.61 -10.26 8.68
C HIS A 119 -2.43 -10.98 7.35
N ILE A 120 -1.32 -10.70 6.66
CA ILE A 120 -0.97 -11.34 5.40
C ILE A 120 0.00 -12.48 5.72
N VAL A 121 -0.55 -13.66 5.81
CA VAL A 121 0.20 -14.90 6.01
C VAL A 121 0.05 -15.73 4.74
N ALA A 122 1.15 -16.07 4.12
CA ALA A 122 1.13 -16.99 3.00
C ALA A 122 1.45 -18.39 3.50
N ASP A 123 0.41 -19.15 3.75
CA ASP A 123 0.50 -20.56 4.08
C ASP A 123 -0.09 -21.36 2.92
N ASN A 124 0.76 -22.13 2.23
CA ASN A 124 0.32 -23.00 1.15
C ASN A 124 -0.56 -24.17 1.64
N SER A 125 -0.62 -24.40 2.96
CA SER A 125 -1.46 -25.43 3.57
C SER A 125 -2.90 -24.96 3.79
N SER A 126 -3.16 -23.66 3.73
CA SER A 126 -4.49 -23.10 3.95
C SER A 126 -5.24 -22.89 2.64
N ASN A 127 -6.56 -23.10 2.66
CA ASN A 127 -7.46 -22.73 1.55
C ASN A 127 -7.46 -21.22 1.24
N LEU A 128 -6.72 -20.42 2.01
CA LEU A 128 -6.61 -18.96 1.87
C LEU A 128 -5.88 -18.54 0.60
N SER A 129 -4.87 -19.30 0.18
CA SER A 129 -4.15 -19.02 -1.07
C SER A 129 -5.08 -19.09 -2.28
N SER A 130 -6.15 -19.91 -2.20
CA SER A 130 -7.18 -20.03 -3.25
C SER A 130 -8.23 -18.91 -3.18
N GLN A 131 -8.34 -18.21 -2.05
CA GLN A 131 -9.36 -17.18 -1.86
C GLN A 131 -8.87 -15.78 -2.23
N HIS A 132 -7.58 -15.48 -2.02
CA HIS A 132 -7.03 -14.18 -2.42
C HIS A 132 -5.53 -14.25 -2.74
N HIS A 133 -5.13 -13.59 -3.83
CA HIS A 133 -3.75 -13.56 -4.33
C HIS A 133 -2.72 -13.01 -3.32
N ARG A 134 -3.14 -12.21 -2.32
CA ARG A 134 -2.27 -11.71 -1.23
C ARG A 134 -1.67 -12.82 -0.39
N HIS A 135 -2.42 -13.89 -0.18
CA HIS A 135 -2.01 -15.06 0.59
C HIS A 135 -1.27 -16.10 -0.25
N SER A 136 -1.14 -15.88 -1.57
CA SER A 136 -0.34 -16.74 -2.44
C SER A 136 1.15 -16.44 -2.31
N THR A 137 1.98 -17.40 -2.69
CA THR A 137 3.43 -17.23 -2.82
C THR A 137 3.85 -16.71 -4.21
N SER A 138 2.89 -16.52 -5.11
CA SER A 138 3.14 -16.05 -6.47
C SER A 138 3.46 -14.56 -6.53
N GLU A 139 4.11 -14.14 -7.61
CA GLU A 139 4.32 -12.72 -7.92
C GLU A 139 2.98 -11.99 -8.02
N ILE A 140 2.91 -10.78 -7.46
CA ILE A 140 1.82 -9.84 -7.67
C ILE A 140 2.36 -8.69 -8.51
N THR A 141 1.75 -8.41 -9.66
CA THR A 141 2.09 -7.29 -10.54
C THR A 141 1.86 -5.95 -9.85
N PHE A 142 2.41 -4.85 -10.38
CA PHE A 142 2.21 -3.52 -9.80
C PHE A 142 0.74 -3.15 -9.62
N TYR A 143 0.38 -2.62 -8.44
CA TYR A 143 -0.97 -2.20 -8.08
C TYR A 143 -0.94 -1.13 -6.97
N ASN A 144 -2.09 -0.51 -6.73
CA ASN A 144 -2.41 0.25 -5.54
C ASN A 144 -3.46 -0.49 -4.73
N GLU A 145 -3.50 -0.25 -3.42
CA GLU A 145 -4.57 -0.74 -2.57
C GLU A 145 -5.87 0.07 -2.79
N GLU A 146 -7.00 -0.57 -2.52
CA GLU A 146 -8.29 0.14 -2.44
C GLU A 146 -8.24 1.09 -1.25
N SER A 147 -9.03 2.11 -1.23
CA SER A 147 -9.19 3.16 -0.21
C SER A 147 -8.06 3.30 0.82
N GLY A 148 -7.56 4.48 1.00
CA GLY A 148 -6.47 4.83 1.91
C GLY A 148 -5.40 5.67 1.20
N ASP A 149 -5.02 6.78 1.82
CA ASP A 149 -3.98 7.67 1.28
C ASP A 149 -2.61 7.00 1.42
N ILE A 150 -2.42 6.27 2.53
CA ILE A 150 -1.20 5.55 2.83
C ILE A 150 -1.55 4.09 3.10
N VAL A 151 -0.79 3.18 2.53
CA VAL A 151 -0.70 1.79 2.98
C VAL A 151 0.54 1.62 3.84
N SER A 152 0.36 1.02 5.00
CA SER A 152 1.43 0.73 5.94
C SER A 152 1.40 -0.74 6.33
N TRP A 153 2.55 -1.32 6.63
CA TRP A 153 2.64 -2.65 7.24
C TRP A 153 3.87 -2.83 8.09
N LEU A 154 3.70 -3.58 9.16
CA LEU A 154 4.78 -4.14 9.97
C LEU A 154 5.13 -5.53 9.44
N THR A 155 6.40 -5.80 9.21
CA THR A 155 6.92 -7.13 8.83
C THR A 155 7.22 -7.92 10.08
N ARG A 156 6.42 -8.93 10.42
CA ARG A 156 6.67 -9.82 11.58
C ARG A 156 7.75 -10.85 11.28
N SER A 157 7.71 -11.41 10.06
CA SER A 157 8.72 -12.35 9.58
C SER A 157 8.79 -12.31 8.05
N THR A 158 9.92 -12.74 7.50
CA THR A 158 10.17 -12.79 6.06
C THR A 158 10.12 -14.23 5.55
N ALA A 159 10.00 -14.41 4.25
CA ALA A 159 10.19 -15.72 3.61
C ALA A 159 11.67 -16.11 3.63
N ALA A 160 11.95 -17.42 3.51
CA ALA A 160 13.32 -17.92 3.36
C ALA A 160 14.00 -17.37 2.08
N SER A 161 13.23 -17.09 1.03
CA SER A 161 13.74 -16.44 -0.18
C SER A 161 12.64 -15.70 -0.95
N GLY A 162 12.97 -14.56 -1.55
CA GLY A 162 12.04 -13.71 -2.30
C GLY A 162 11.11 -12.89 -1.41
N GLY A 163 9.97 -12.45 -1.94
CA GLY A 163 8.97 -11.66 -1.21
C GLY A 163 9.35 -10.21 -0.95
N ARG A 164 10.30 -9.68 -1.73
CA ARG A 164 10.77 -8.29 -1.62
C ARG A 164 9.63 -7.31 -1.85
N CYS A 165 9.70 -6.17 -1.18
CA CYS A 165 8.87 -5.02 -1.47
C CYS A 165 9.48 -4.28 -2.66
N ILE A 166 8.73 -4.15 -3.74
CA ILE A 166 9.16 -3.45 -4.95
C ILE A 166 8.17 -2.33 -5.20
N ILE A 167 8.66 -1.10 -5.30
CA ILE A 167 7.85 0.09 -5.51
C ILE A 167 8.26 0.83 -6.79
N ALA A 168 7.34 1.61 -7.35
CA ALA A 168 7.61 2.45 -8.51
C ALA A 168 6.84 3.77 -8.42
N SER A 169 7.50 4.88 -8.73
CA SER A 169 6.85 6.18 -8.80
C SER A 169 5.85 6.24 -9.95
N GLY A 170 4.58 6.47 -9.64
CA GLY A 170 3.54 6.69 -10.63
C GLY A 170 3.78 7.95 -11.47
N TYR A 171 4.43 8.96 -10.92
CA TYR A 171 4.81 10.17 -11.67
C TYR A 171 5.90 9.87 -12.71
N ALA A 172 6.91 9.08 -12.33
CA ALA A 172 7.93 8.63 -13.27
C ALA A 172 7.33 7.70 -14.34
N VAL A 173 6.42 6.81 -13.96
CA VAL A 173 5.65 5.96 -14.90
C VAL A 173 4.84 6.84 -15.86
N TYR A 174 4.12 7.84 -15.35
CA TYR A 174 3.39 8.79 -16.18
C TYR A 174 4.30 9.50 -17.18
N ASN A 175 5.44 10.01 -16.74
CA ASN A 175 6.39 10.72 -17.60
C ASN A 175 6.91 9.83 -18.75
N ILE A 176 7.21 8.56 -18.46
CA ILE A 176 7.60 7.57 -19.49
C ILE A 176 6.45 7.33 -20.47
N LEU A 177 5.23 7.10 -19.96
CA LEU A 177 4.06 6.83 -20.80
C LEU A 177 3.74 8.05 -21.68
N ASN A 178 3.76 9.25 -21.10
CA ASN A 178 3.45 10.47 -21.84
C ASN A 178 4.45 10.73 -22.98
N ARG A 179 5.73 10.45 -22.72
CA ARG A 179 6.80 10.62 -23.71
C ARG A 179 6.79 9.56 -24.81
N HIS A 180 6.58 8.29 -24.45
CA HIS A 180 6.80 7.16 -25.35
C HIS A 180 5.53 6.43 -25.78
N HIS A 181 4.46 6.53 -25.00
CA HIS A 181 3.19 5.83 -25.20
C HIS A 181 1.97 6.73 -24.98
N PRO A 182 1.89 7.91 -25.64
CA PRO A 182 0.80 8.88 -25.39
C PRO A 182 -0.60 8.33 -25.70
N ALA A 183 -0.70 7.31 -26.56
CA ALA A 183 -1.95 6.62 -26.82
C ALA A 183 -2.45 5.85 -25.58
N SER A 184 -1.54 5.29 -24.77
CA SER A 184 -1.87 4.62 -23.52
C SER A 184 -2.37 5.59 -22.47
N ILE A 185 -1.77 6.79 -22.34
CA ILE A 185 -2.30 7.86 -21.47
C ILE A 185 -3.73 8.23 -21.88
N ARG A 186 -3.98 8.46 -23.18
CA ARG A 186 -5.34 8.76 -23.67
C ARG A 186 -6.34 7.64 -23.38
N GLN A 187 -5.89 6.38 -23.46
CA GLN A 187 -6.73 5.23 -23.14
C GLN A 187 -7.03 5.15 -21.63
N LEU A 188 -6.02 5.37 -20.79
CA LEU A 188 -6.13 5.35 -19.33
C LEU A 188 -6.96 6.50 -18.76
N SER A 189 -6.99 7.63 -19.43
CA SER A 189 -7.75 8.82 -19.01
C SER A 189 -9.22 8.82 -19.44
N GLN A 190 -9.69 7.80 -20.15
CA GLN A 190 -11.11 7.73 -20.54
C GLN A 190 -12.02 7.51 -19.32
N PRO A 191 -13.25 8.03 -19.30
CA PRO A 191 -14.15 7.92 -18.13
C PRO A 191 -14.60 6.48 -17.82
N LYS A 192 -14.22 5.52 -18.64
CA LYS A 192 -14.38 4.07 -18.38
C LYS A 192 -13.40 3.52 -17.34
N TRP A 193 -12.46 4.32 -16.93
CA TRP A 193 -11.53 4.07 -15.83
C TRP A 193 -11.76 5.16 -14.79
N VAL A 194 -11.94 4.80 -13.54
CA VAL A 194 -12.11 5.79 -12.47
C VAL A 194 -10.77 6.40 -12.13
N PHE A 195 -10.30 7.36 -12.93
CA PHE A 195 -9.12 8.17 -12.63
C PHE A 195 -9.50 9.63 -12.49
N ALA A 196 -9.37 10.18 -11.31
CA ALA A 196 -9.51 11.60 -11.06
C ALA A 196 -8.19 12.15 -10.50
N LYS A 197 -7.59 13.09 -11.20
CA LYS A 197 -6.20 13.59 -11.07
C LYS A 197 -5.17 12.52 -11.42
N ILE A 198 -3.87 12.84 -11.23
CA ILE A 198 -2.82 11.82 -11.32
C ILE A 198 -2.77 11.07 -9.97
N MET A 199 -3.91 10.59 -9.57
CA MET A 199 -4.06 9.55 -8.57
C MET A 199 -4.10 8.23 -9.32
N LEU A 200 -3.21 7.34 -8.97
CA LEU A 200 -3.25 5.97 -9.45
C LEU A 200 -4.09 5.16 -8.47
N ASN A 201 -5.27 4.76 -8.91
CA ASN A 201 -6.02 3.70 -8.25
C ASN A 201 -6.09 2.54 -9.24
N PHE A 202 -5.10 1.66 -9.18
CA PHE A 202 -4.82 0.70 -10.23
C PHE A 202 -4.58 -0.69 -9.64
N GLY A 203 -5.30 -1.66 -10.18
CA GLY A 203 -5.05 -3.08 -9.95
C GLY A 203 -5.29 -3.87 -11.22
N ARG A 204 -4.28 -4.59 -11.72
CA ARG A 204 -4.43 -5.38 -12.96
C ARG A 204 -5.45 -6.52 -12.79
N VAL A 205 -5.38 -7.24 -11.67
CA VAL A 205 -6.26 -8.39 -11.40
C VAL A 205 -7.73 -8.01 -11.37
N PRO A 206 -8.17 -6.94 -10.68
CA PRO A 206 -9.57 -6.48 -10.77
C PRO A 206 -10.04 -6.19 -12.19
N LEU A 207 -9.14 -5.73 -13.04
CA LEU A 207 -9.49 -5.30 -14.39
C LEU A 207 -9.58 -6.45 -15.40
N ILE A 208 -8.67 -7.43 -15.31
CA ILE A 208 -8.60 -8.53 -16.30
C ILE A 208 -8.98 -9.89 -15.74
N GLY A 209 -9.02 -10.03 -14.42
CA GLY A 209 -9.16 -11.33 -13.75
C GLY A 209 -7.88 -12.18 -13.81
N ASN A 210 -7.93 -13.33 -13.19
CA ASN A 210 -6.93 -14.40 -13.27
C ASN A 210 -7.61 -15.76 -13.18
N ALA A 211 -6.83 -16.85 -13.12
CA ALA A 211 -7.38 -18.21 -13.05
C ALA A 211 -8.18 -18.48 -11.75
N ILE A 212 -7.81 -17.81 -10.65
CA ILE A 212 -8.47 -17.96 -9.34
C ILE A 212 -9.66 -17.00 -9.22
N HIS A 213 -9.52 -15.79 -9.74
CA HIS A 213 -10.53 -14.73 -9.73
C HIS A 213 -10.81 -14.30 -11.17
N PRO A 214 -11.61 -15.06 -11.91
CA PRO A 214 -11.94 -14.70 -13.27
C PRO A 214 -12.77 -13.42 -13.31
N ARG A 215 -12.53 -12.59 -14.33
CA ARG A 215 -13.35 -11.39 -14.53
C ARG A 215 -14.83 -11.78 -14.67
N PRO A 216 -15.75 -11.13 -13.95
CA PRO A 216 -17.18 -11.41 -14.08
C PRO A 216 -17.68 -11.31 -15.53
N ALA A 217 -18.44 -12.30 -15.98
CA ALA A 217 -18.88 -12.42 -17.38
C ALA A 217 -19.82 -11.27 -17.83
N HIS A 218 -20.53 -10.64 -16.89
CA HIS A 218 -21.43 -9.52 -17.17
C HIS A 218 -20.70 -8.20 -17.45
N LEU A 219 -19.41 -8.10 -17.11
CA LEU A 219 -18.62 -6.89 -17.36
C LEU A 219 -18.16 -6.86 -18.84
N PRO A 220 -18.12 -5.67 -19.47
CA PRO A 220 -17.64 -5.51 -20.82
C PRO A 220 -16.24 -6.11 -21.01
N ARG A 221 -16.02 -6.78 -22.13
CA ARG A 221 -14.69 -7.34 -22.44
C ARG A 221 -13.65 -6.23 -22.53
N ILE A 222 -12.49 -6.47 -21.97
CA ILE A 222 -11.34 -5.57 -22.10
C ILE A 222 -10.89 -5.55 -23.57
N SER A 223 -10.72 -4.36 -24.12
CA SER A 223 -10.20 -4.18 -25.49
C SER A 223 -8.70 -4.37 -25.53
N MET A 224 -8.16 -4.69 -26.73
CA MET A 224 -6.72 -4.80 -26.94
C MET A 224 -5.97 -3.49 -26.62
N LYS A 225 -6.60 -2.33 -26.84
CA LYS A 225 -6.02 -1.02 -26.47
C LYS A 225 -5.89 -0.86 -24.96
N GLN A 226 -6.88 -1.32 -24.20
CA GLN A 226 -6.84 -1.33 -22.73
C GLN A 226 -5.77 -2.29 -22.23
N LEU A 227 -5.72 -3.52 -22.74
CA LEU A 227 -4.67 -4.49 -22.36
C LEU A 227 -3.26 -3.92 -22.62
N LYS A 228 -3.06 -3.33 -23.80
CA LYS A 228 -1.79 -2.68 -24.13
C LYS A 228 -1.43 -1.55 -23.14
N ALA A 229 -2.40 -0.73 -22.78
CA ALA A 229 -2.15 0.35 -21.81
C ALA A 229 -1.75 -0.19 -20.42
N LEU A 230 -2.36 -1.29 -19.95
CA LEU A 230 -1.97 -1.97 -18.72
C LEU A 230 -0.55 -2.56 -18.80
N GLU A 231 -0.19 -3.13 -19.94
CA GLU A 231 1.17 -3.65 -20.18
C GLU A 231 2.22 -2.52 -20.23
N ASP A 232 1.87 -1.38 -20.81
CA ASP A 232 2.76 -0.22 -20.89
C ASP A 232 3.01 0.37 -19.49
N ILE A 233 2.00 0.40 -18.57
CA ILE A 233 2.18 0.75 -17.15
C ILE A 233 3.19 -0.21 -16.49
N GLU A 234 2.94 -1.50 -16.58
CA GLU A 234 3.81 -2.52 -15.95
C GLU A 234 5.25 -2.41 -16.45
N ARG A 235 5.43 -2.22 -17.76
CA ARG A 235 6.75 -2.06 -18.39
C ARG A 235 7.43 -0.76 -17.95
N ALA A 236 6.70 0.34 -17.84
CA ALA A 236 7.23 1.61 -17.38
C ALA A 236 7.61 1.52 -15.89
N ALA A 237 6.76 0.91 -15.05
CA ALA A 237 7.02 0.72 -13.63
C ALA A 237 8.29 -0.12 -13.40
N ARG A 238 8.49 -1.20 -14.15
CA ARG A 238 9.72 -2.01 -14.09
C ARG A 238 10.99 -1.24 -14.44
N LYS A 239 10.90 -0.19 -15.27
CA LYS A 239 12.07 0.65 -15.62
C LYS A 239 12.48 1.61 -14.51
N VAL A 240 11.56 1.99 -13.64
CA VAL A 240 11.80 2.98 -12.59
C VAL A 240 11.71 2.39 -11.19
N GLN A 241 11.52 1.10 -11.06
CA GLN A 241 11.31 0.43 -9.78
C GLN A 241 12.51 0.56 -8.84
N LEU A 242 12.19 0.62 -7.56
CA LEU A 242 13.10 0.45 -6.44
C LEU A 242 12.76 -0.86 -5.74
N GLU A 243 13.76 -1.70 -5.50
CA GLU A 243 13.64 -2.93 -4.74
C GLU A 243 14.12 -2.67 -3.31
N ILE A 244 13.25 -2.88 -2.34
CA ILE A 244 13.54 -2.67 -0.93
C ILE A 244 13.75 -4.03 -0.28
N GLU A 245 14.94 -4.24 0.27
CA GLU A 245 15.20 -5.40 1.11
C GLU A 245 14.42 -5.26 2.42
N THR A 246 13.43 -6.13 2.59
CA THR A 246 12.56 -6.13 3.78
C THR A 246 13.15 -7.04 4.85
N LYS A 247 13.25 -6.52 6.07
CA LYS A 247 13.73 -7.25 7.26
C LYS A 247 12.62 -7.44 8.28
N PRO A 248 12.67 -8.45 9.13
CA PRO A 248 11.75 -8.54 10.27
C PRO A 248 11.82 -7.26 11.11
N GLY A 249 10.66 -6.75 11.54
CA GLY A 249 10.53 -5.50 12.28
C GLY A 249 10.41 -4.24 11.43
N ASP A 250 10.61 -4.32 10.12
CA ASP A 250 10.44 -3.17 9.24
C ASP A 250 8.99 -2.70 9.21
N ILE A 251 8.79 -1.39 9.38
CA ILE A 251 7.51 -0.72 9.19
C ILE A 251 7.58 0.14 7.93
N HIS A 252 6.82 -0.23 6.92
CA HIS A 252 6.72 0.49 5.66
C HIS A 252 5.56 1.48 5.69
N PHE A 253 5.77 2.64 5.06
CA PHE A 253 4.76 3.65 4.77
C PHE A 253 4.85 4.03 3.30
N ILE A 254 3.78 3.85 2.55
CA ILE A 254 3.75 4.11 1.10
C ILE A 254 2.52 4.95 0.78
N ASN A 255 2.71 6.09 0.13
CA ASN A 255 1.63 6.89 -0.43
C ASN A 255 0.95 6.10 -1.55
N ASN A 256 -0.23 5.59 -1.23
CA ASN A 256 -0.99 4.69 -2.08
C ASN A 256 -1.64 5.40 -3.28
N LEU A 257 -1.61 6.73 -3.31
CA LEU A 257 -2.27 7.52 -4.36
C LEU A 257 -1.39 7.73 -5.60
N PHE A 258 -0.05 7.55 -5.46
CA PHE A 258 0.84 7.68 -6.61
C PHE A 258 2.03 6.71 -6.63
N ILE A 259 2.25 5.92 -5.59
CA ILE A 259 3.27 4.88 -5.59
C ILE A 259 2.62 3.53 -5.91
N LEU A 260 3.04 2.94 -6.99
CA LEU A 260 2.72 1.55 -7.32
C LEU A 260 3.61 0.63 -6.51
N HIS A 261 3.05 -0.46 -6.00
CA HIS A 261 3.84 -1.48 -5.32
C HIS A 261 3.51 -2.88 -5.84
N LYS A 262 4.48 -3.76 -5.74
CA LYS A 262 4.36 -5.17 -6.09
C LYS A 262 5.16 -6.04 -5.15
N ARG A 263 4.94 -7.33 -5.22
CA ARG A 263 5.69 -8.36 -4.51
C ARG A 263 6.17 -9.41 -5.50
N ASP A 264 7.45 -9.75 -5.47
CA ASP A 264 7.95 -10.89 -6.22
C ASP A 264 7.47 -12.22 -5.59
N SER A 265 7.63 -13.30 -6.32
CA SER A 265 7.36 -14.64 -5.79
C SER A 265 8.31 -14.96 -4.65
N PHE A 266 7.90 -15.84 -3.74
CA PHE A 266 8.71 -16.23 -2.60
C PHE A 266 8.49 -17.67 -2.19
N LYS A 267 9.41 -18.19 -1.41
CA LYS A 267 9.34 -19.51 -0.78
C LYS A 267 9.50 -19.33 0.72
N ASN A 268 8.54 -19.84 1.49
CA ASN A 268 8.69 -19.99 2.92
C ASN A 268 9.66 -21.15 3.20
N GLY A 269 10.38 -21.06 4.33
CA GLY A 269 11.14 -22.14 4.88
C GLY A 269 10.36 -22.91 5.96
N ASP A 270 11.02 -23.85 6.59
CA ASP A 270 10.45 -24.66 7.67
C ASP A 270 10.69 -24.05 9.06
N GLY A 271 11.57 -23.07 9.15
CA GLY A 271 11.90 -22.36 10.39
C GLY A 271 10.76 -21.45 10.89
N VAL A 272 10.70 -21.23 12.20
CA VAL A 272 9.68 -20.40 12.87
C VAL A 272 9.68 -18.96 12.36
N GLY A 273 10.81 -18.40 11.91
CA GLY A 273 10.93 -17.04 11.37
C GLY A 273 10.92 -16.95 9.84
N GLU A 274 10.79 -18.09 9.13
CA GLU A 274 10.93 -18.17 7.68
C GLU A 274 9.60 -18.22 6.91
N LYS A 275 8.50 -18.01 7.62
CA LYS A 275 7.16 -17.86 7.02
C LYS A 275 6.81 -16.38 6.95
N ARG A 276 6.61 -15.89 5.74
CA ARG A 276 6.31 -14.47 5.53
C ARG A 276 5.01 -14.07 6.21
N GLN A 277 5.10 -13.10 7.14
CA GLN A 277 3.95 -12.54 7.85
C GLN A 277 4.05 -11.02 7.91
N LEU A 278 3.00 -10.34 7.45
CA LEU A 278 2.85 -8.89 7.54
C LEU A 278 1.56 -8.54 8.27
N VAL A 279 1.59 -7.42 9.00
CA VAL A 279 0.42 -6.79 9.59
C VAL A 279 0.21 -5.46 8.89
N ARG A 280 -0.85 -5.34 8.10
CA ARG A 280 -1.11 -4.19 7.23
C ARG A 280 -2.23 -3.31 7.77
N MET A 281 -2.12 -2.00 7.52
CA MET A 281 -3.10 -0.99 7.85
C MET A 281 -3.29 0.02 6.71
N ARG A 282 -4.48 0.62 6.63
CA ARG A 282 -4.78 1.79 5.79
C ARG A 282 -4.79 3.04 6.64
N LEU A 283 -4.17 4.10 6.14
CA LEU A 283 -4.01 5.34 6.88
C LEU A 283 -4.44 6.54 6.03
N ARG A 284 -4.87 7.59 6.74
CA ARG A 284 -5.11 8.91 6.19
C ARG A 284 -4.66 9.97 7.21
N ASP A 285 -4.12 11.05 6.72
CA ASP A 285 -3.83 12.24 7.52
C ASP A 285 -4.87 13.32 7.19
N ASP A 286 -5.47 13.94 8.19
CA ASP A 286 -6.50 14.96 7.98
C ASP A 286 -5.94 16.33 7.58
N GLU A 287 -4.64 16.60 7.88
CA GLU A 287 -3.95 17.82 7.48
C GLU A 287 -3.28 17.69 6.11
N LEU A 288 -2.53 16.60 5.88
CA LEU A 288 -1.74 16.38 4.66
C LEU A 288 -2.42 15.46 3.64
N GLY A 289 -3.56 14.89 3.99
CA GLY A 289 -4.33 14.01 3.10
C GLY A 289 -4.81 14.76 1.86
N TRP A 290 -4.73 14.10 0.72
CA TRP A 290 -5.10 14.71 -0.55
C TRP A 290 -6.62 14.92 -0.68
N ASN A 291 -7.02 15.98 -1.39
CA ASN A 291 -8.40 16.19 -1.76
C ASN A 291 -8.88 15.09 -2.71
N LEU A 292 -9.84 14.31 -2.26
CA LEU A 292 -10.38 13.19 -3.00
C LEU A 292 -11.40 13.63 -4.03
N PRO A 293 -11.39 13.04 -5.24
CA PRO A 293 -12.48 13.20 -6.19
C PRO A 293 -13.78 12.63 -5.63
N GLU A 294 -14.91 13.18 -6.07
CA GLU A 294 -16.26 12.75 -5.66
C GLU A 294 -16.45 11.23 -5.84
N SER A 295 -15.94 10.69 -6.94
CA SER A 295 -16.05 9.26 -7.27
C SER A 295 -15.38 8.31 -6.26
N LEU A 296 -14.47 8.80 -5.41
CA LEU A 296 -13.78 8.01 -4.39
C LEU A 296 -14.27 8.30 -2.96
N ARG A 297 -15.08 9.34 -2.76
CA ARG A 297 -15.50 9.76 -1.41
C ARG A 297 -16.21 8.67 -0.63
N LYS A 298 -17.08 7.91 -1.28
CA LYS A 298 -17.83 6.85 -0.61
C LYS A 298 -16.89 5.81 0.01
N GLU A 299 -15.89 5.34 -0.74
CA GLU A 299 -14.94 4.33 -0.29
C GLU A 299 -14.10 4.82 0.89
N TRP A 300 -13.72 6.10 0.89
CA TRP A 300 -13.01 6.72 2.01
C TRP A 300 -13.91 6.94 3.22
N THR A 301 -15.16 7.33 3.03
CA THR A 301 -16.15 7.44 4.10
C THR A 301 -16.41 6.07 4.74
N ASP A 302 -16.52 5.02 3.94
CA ASP A 302 -16.70 3.65 4.43
C ASP A 302 -15.48 3.16 5.23
N ALA A 303 -14.28 3.61 4.89
CA ALA A 303 -13.05 3.22 5.57
C ALA A 303 -12.75 4.07 6.83
N PHE A 304 -12.93 5.38 6.76
CA PHE A 304 -12.46 6.34 7.76
C PHE A 304 -13.58 7.12 8.47
N GLY A 305 -14.85 6.87 8.15
CA GLY A 305 -15.98 7.59 8.73
C GLY A 305 -16.07 7.46 10.25
N ALA A 306 -16.57 8.50 10.90
CA ALA A 306 -16.78 8.50 12.34
C ALA A 306 -17.90 7.51 12.74
N GLY A 307 -17.83 6.98 13.97
CA GLY A 307 -18.86 6.12 14.56
C GLY A 307 -18.93 4.71 13.95
N LEU A 308 -17.92 4.31 13.20
CA LEU A 308 -17.83 2.96 12.65
C LEU A 308 -17.21 2.01 13.68
N ASP A 309 -17.74 0.77 13.75
CA ASP A 309 -17.16 -0.27 14.58
C ASP A 309 -15.73 -0.58 14.14
N LYS A 310 -14.85 -0.80 15.12
CA LYS A 310 -13.44 -1.13 14.92
C LYS A 310 -13.09 -2.39 15.69
N LEU A 311 -12.44 -3.31 15.00
CA LEU A 311 -12.00 -4.59 15.55
C LEU A 311 -10.48 -4.73 15.37
N TRP A 312 -9.78 -4.91 16.47
CA TRP A 312 -8.33 -5.07 16.51
C TRP A 312 -7.98 -6.55 16.73
N HIS A 313 -7.51 -7.20 15.69
CA HIS A 313 -7.03 -8.57 15.76
C HIS A 313 -5.50 -8.56 15.82
N VAL A 314 -4.95 -8.84 16.98
CA VAL A 314 -3.49 -8.82 17.23
C VAL A 314 -2.80 -9.99 16.55
N ASP A 315 -3.47 -11.14 16.51
CA ASP A 315 -2.99 -12.36 15.86
C ASP A 315 -3.79 -12.68 14.59
N PRO A 316 -3.20 -13.44 13.65
CA PRO A 316 -3.94 -13.97 12.52
C PRO A 316 -5.17 -14.72 13.00
N MET A 317 -6.32 -14.39 12.43
CA MET A 317 -7.55 -15.12 12.78
C MET A 317 -7.40 -16.60 12.38
N PRO A 318 -7.86 -17.55 13.23
CA PRO A 318 -7.71 -18.99 12.97
C PRO A 318 -8.27 -19.44 11.63
N GLU A 319 -9.32 -18.79 11.16
CA GLU A 319 -9.96 -19.08 9.87
C GLU A 319 -9.34 -18.30 8.70
N GLY A 320 -8.38 -17.41 9.00
CA GLY A 320 -7.64 -16.63 8.01
C GLY A 320 -8.49 -15.83 7.04
N TYR A 321 -9.78 -15.70 7.31
CA TYR A 321 -10.74 -15.11 6.42
C TYR A 321 -10.85 -13.62 6.69
N PHE A 322 -10.21 -12.83 5.85
CA PHE A 322 -10.61 -11.46 5.62
C PHE A 322 -11.49 -11.46 4.38
N PRO A 323 -12.79 -11.18 4.48
CA PRO A 323 -13.58 -10.89 3.31
C PRO A 323 -13.05 -9.58 2.74
N LEU A 324 -12.05 -9.70 1.88
CA LEU A 324 -11.77 -8.65 0.94
C LEU A 324 -13.04 -8.50 0.12
N ARG A 325 -13.51 -7.28 -0.11
CA ARG A 325 -14.65 -7.01 -0.96
C ARG A 325 -14.61 -7.99 -2.13
N SER A 326 -15.66 -8.76 -2.28
CA SER A 326 -15.96 -9.37 -3.55
C SER A 326 -15.87 -8.24 -4.58
N TYR A 327 -15.02 -8.40 -5.58
CA TYR A 327 -14.75 -7.44 -6.62
C TYR A 327 -16.01 -6.76 -7.17
N PRO A 328 -15.87 -5.54 -7.66
CA PRO A 328 -16.94 -4.58 -7.72
C PRO A 328 -18.15 -5.17 -8.37
N ASN A 329 -19.24 -5.03 -7.65
CA ASN A 329 -20.53 -5.04 -8.28
C ASN A 329 -20.60 -3.97 -9.36
#